data_1aa7ad52c509a6a14e8c20fc1bfc66b6
#
_entry.id   1aa7ad52c509a6a14e8c20fc1bfc66b6
#
_cell.length_a   1.000
_cell.length_b   1.000
_cell.length_c   1.000
_cell.angle_alpha   90.00
_cell.angle_beta   90.00
_cell.angle_gamma   90.00
#
_symmetry.space_group_name_H-M   'P 1'
#
loop_
_entity.id
_entity.type
_entity.pdbx_description
1 polymer ?
#
loop_
_entity_poly.entity_id
_entity_poly.type
_entity_poly.pdbx_seq_one_letter_code
_entity_poly.pdbx_strand_id
1 'polypeptide(L)'
;MICPVCLTESLRIVKGQCANCYSKQYQKNKRLGRKISNNIIISSEQKELLEGLMLGDGCIQYSSKESKNPRLAIIRSVLDEDYMIWQYHKLQTLCASGIKYHSYFDKRTNKTYYNVQLQSRAMSVLKAIRDRWYQNNTKIIPLDLKLTPLICLVWFCDDGSIIHRNKKATELKLSTHGFSFEENLFLVSLLNNELKENFRICKDASNFYIAGSTKAAIAFIKYIDNIFPECMSRKSDKWRSIKLWNGIQRGPYHKMIL
;
A
#
# COMPACT_ATOMS: atom_id res chain seq x y z
N MET A 1 -25.92 10.34 29.73
CA MET A 1 -24.58 9.74 29.90
C MET A 1 -23.62 10.81 30.40
N ILE A 2 -22.81 10.51 31.38
CA ILE A 2 -21.82 11.47 31.92
C ILE A 2 -20.55 11.41 31.11
N CYS A 3 -20.07 12.56 30.67
CA CYS A 3 -18.79 12.66 29.95
C CYS A 3 -17.62 12.46 30.93
N PRO A 4 -16.71 11.50 30.72
CA PRO A 4 -15.60 11.25 31.65
C PRO A 4 -14.54 12.35 31.65
N VAL A 5 -14.55 13.26 30.65
CA VAL A 5 -13.56 14.34 30.52
C VAL A 5 -13.99 15.63 31.25
N CYS A 6 -15.27 15.99 31.18
CA CYS A 6 -15.77 17.23 31.79
C CYS A 6 -16.83 16.97 32.88
N LEU A 7 -17.17 15.71 33.13
CA LEU A 7 -18.15 15.25 34.13
C LEU A 7 -19.57 15.84 33.95
N THR A 8 -19.86 16.42 32.78
CA THR A 8 -21.20 16.95 32.46
C THR A 8 -22.07 15.87 31.80
N GLU A 9 -23.36 15.94 32.06
CA GLU A 9 -24.33 15.08 31.41
C GLU A 9 -24.47 15.44 29.92
N SER A 10 -24.47 14.46 29.04
CA SER A 10 -24.59 14.66 27.61
C SER A 10 -25.53 13.63 26.98
N LEU A 11 -26.36 14.11 26.07
CA LEU A 11 -27.26 13.25 25.29
C LEU A 11 -26.50 12.40 24.27
N ARG A 12 -25.29 12.81 23.88
CA ARG A 12 -24.47 12.13 22.87
C ARG A 12 -23.03 12.03 23.32
N ILE A 13 -22.51 10.80 23.32
CA ILE A 13 -21.09 10.51 23.52
C ILE A 13 -20.46 10.13 22.17
N VAL A 14 -19.36 10.78 21.79
CA VAL A 14 -18.59 10.52 20.58
C VAL A 14 -17.19 10.10 20.99
N LYS A 15 -16.77 8.89 20.63
CA LYS A 15 -15.47 8.34 21.01
C LYS A 15 -15.17 8.47 22.52
N GLY A 16 -16.14 8.13 23.35
CA GLY A 16 -16.00 8.16 24.81
C GLY A 16 -16.06 9.56 25.45
N GLN A 17 -16.40 10.63 24.72
CA GLN A 17 -16.46 12.01 25.22
C GLN A 17 -17.74 12.71 24.75
N CYS A 18 -18.20 13.74 25.48
CA CYS A 18 -19.27 14.58 24.96
C CYS A 18 -18.82 15.36 23.70
N ALA A 19 -19.77 15.75 22.87
CA ALA A 19 -19.48 16.42 21.58
C ALA A 19 -18.56 17.65 21.76
N ASN A 20 -18.72 18.40 22.86
CA ASN A 20 -17.91 19.59 23.15
C ASN A 20 -16.45 19.24 23.50
N CYS A 21 -16.22 18.26 24.36
CA CYS A 21 -14.87 17.78 24.68
C CYS A 21 -14.18 17.17 23.46
N TYR A 22 -14.90 16.35 22.70
CA TYR A 22 -14.40 15.80 21.44
C TYR A 22 -14.00 16.89 20.45
N SER A 23 -14.86 17.91 20.27
CA SER A 23 -14.58 19.04 19.37
C SER A 23 -13.33 19.81 19.81
N LYS A 24 -13.22 20.15 21.13
CA LYS A 24 -12.03 20.82 21.67
C LYS A 24 -10.75 20.00 21.46
N GLN A 25 -10.79 18.71 21.73
CA GLN A 25 -9.66 17.80 21.51
C GLN A 25 -9.31 17.71 20.03
N TYR A 26 -10.30 17.59 19.17
CA TYR A 26 -10.12 17.60 17.72
C TYR A 26 -9.45 18.87 17.22
N GLN A 27 -9.92 20.05 17.66
CA GLN A 27 -9.32 21.35 17.29
C GLN A 27 -7.89 21.48 17.81
N LYS A 28 -7.61 21.03 19.04
CA LYS A 28 -6.27 20.99 19.62
C LYS A 28 -5.34 20.11 18.77
N ASN A 29 -5.77 18.90 18.43
CA ASN A 29 -5.01 17.97 17.60
C ASN A 29 -4.82 18.52 16.16
N LYS A 30 -5.83 19.19 15.60
CA LYS A 30 -5.76 19.86 14.31
C LYS A 30 -4.74 21.00 14.29
N ARG A 31 -4.66 21.80 15.39
CA ARG A 31 -3.66 22.87 15.54
C ARG A 31 -2.24 22.31 15.71
N LEU A 32 -2.06 21.28 16.53
CA LEU A 32 -0.81 20.55 16.68
C LEU A 32 -0.39 19.91 15.34
N GLY A 33 -1.31 19.25 14.64
CA GLY A 33 -1.07 18.67 13.33
C GLY A 33 -0.61 19.69 12.29
N ARG A 34 -1.16 20.91 12.30
CA ARG A 34 -0.70 22.01 11.43
C ARG A 34 0.71 22.49 11.77
N LYS A 35 1.10 22.53 13.04
CA LYS A 35 2.47 22.90 13.47
C LYS A 35 3.48 21.78 13.11
N ILE A 36 3.09 20.52 13.23
CA ILE A 36 3.92 19.36 12.88
C ILE A 36 4.09 19.25 11.36
N SER A 37 3.07 19.63 10.56
CA SER A 37 3.09 19.47 9.09
C SER A 37 4.18 20.30 8.39
N ASN A 38 4.73 21.32 9.01
CA ASN A 38 5.75 22.17 8.40
C ASN A 38 7.17 21.57 8.46
N ASN A 39 7.41 20.53 9.29
CA ASN A 39 8.72 19.92 9.49
C ASN A 39 8.71 18.39 9.45
N ILE A 40 7.74 17.77 8.77
CA ILE A 40 7.71 16.31 8.65
C ILE A 40 8.82 15.87 7.69
N ILE A 41 9.74 15.07 8.22
CA ILE A 41 10.74 14.34 7.45
C ILE A 41 10.20 12.94 7.19
N ILE A 42 10.19 12.53 5.93
CA ILE A 42 9.84 11.15 5.54
C ILE A 42 11.08 10.28 5.78
N SER A 43 10.93 9.21 6.58
CA SER A 43 12.00 8.24 6.81
C SER A 43 12.32 7.43 5.55
N SER A 44 13.49 6.76 5.51
CA SER A 44 13.84 5.87 4.40
C SER A 44 12.80 4.76 4.21
N GLU A 45 12.35 4.13 5.30
CA GLU A 45 11.29 3.11 5.25
C GLU A 45 9.98 3.66 4.67
N GLN A 46 9.59 4.87 5.07
CA GLN A 46 8.39 5.50 4.53
C GLN A 46 8.53 5.87 3.05
N LYS A 47 9.73 6.25 2.60
CA LYS A 47 10.00 6.49 1.17
C LYS A 47 9.83 5.20 0.37
N GLU A 48 10.43 4.11 0.81
CA GLU A 48 10.29 2.81 0.16
C GLU A 48 8.83 2.33 0.13
N LEU A 49 8.10 2.50 1.25
CA LEU A 49 6.68 2.18 1.30
C LEU A 49 5.88 3.01 0.29
N LEU A 50 6.17 4.30 0.17
CA LEU A 50 5.53 5.18 -0.82
C LEU A 50 5.88 4.78 -2.26
N GLU A 51 7.12 4.41 -2.55
CA GLU A 51 7.53 3.89 -3.86
C GLU A 51 6.78 2.60 -4.22
N GLY A 52 6.68 1.66 -3.28
CA GLY A 52 5.90 0.42 -3.47
C GLY A 52 4.41 0.69 -3.71
N LEU A 53 3.83 1.64 -2.97
CA LEU A 53 2.44 2.09 -3.17
C LEU A 53 2.24 2.76 -4.53
N MET A 54 3.25 3.50 -5.02
CA MET A 54 3.16 4.10 -6.37
C MET A 54 3.23 3.05 -7.47
N LEU A 55 3.94 1.95 -7.28
CA LEU A 55 3.89 0.80 -8.20
C LEU A 55 2.52 0.10 -8.17
N GLY A 56 1.85 0.12 -7.01
CA GLY A 56 0.54 -0.51 -6.78
C GLY A 56 -0.62 0.50 -6.66
N ASP A 57 -1.47 0.28 -5.65
CA ASP A 57 -2.76 0.96 -5.45
C ASP A 57 -2.68 2.39 -4.91
N GLY A 58 -1.50 2.87 -4.52
CA GLY A 58 -1.34 4.21 -3.96
C GLY A 58 -1.48 5.30 -5.03
N CYS A 59 -2.00 6.46 -4.61
CA CYS A 59 -2.12 7.65 -5.45
C CYS A 59 -1.70 8.89 -4.66
N ILE A 60 -0.85 9.74 -5.25
CA ILE A 60 -0.53 11.06 -4.71
C ILE A 60 -1.22 12.12 -5.56
N GLN A 61 -2.20 12.80 -4.98
CA GLN A 61 -3.08 13.71 -5.71
C GLN A 61 -3.34 15.02 -4.96
N TYR A 62 -3.65 16.07 -5.71
CA TYR A 62 -4.18 17.31 -5.18
C TYR A 62 -5.68 17.14 -4.87
N SER A 63 -6.15 17.75 -3.78
CA SER A 63 -7.56 17.66 -3.38
C SER A 63 -8.49 18.52 -4.24
N SER A 64 -7.95 19.61 -4.80
CA SER A 64 -8.59 20.53 -5.74
C SER A 64 -7.53 21.22 -6.58
N LYS A 65 -7.93 21.96 -7.61
CA LYS A 65 -7.01 22.73 -8.47
C LYS A 65 -6.26 23.82 -7.67
N GLU A 66 -6.86 24.33 -6.61
CA GLU A 66 -6.30 25.38 -5.74
C GLU A 66 -5.38 24.81 -4.64
N SER A 67 -5.32 23.49 -4.51
CA SER A 67 -4.50 22.83 -3.47
C SER A 67 -3.02 23.05 -3.74
N LYS A 68 -2.29 23.63 -2.77
CA LYS A 68 -0.85 23.88 -2.87
C LYS A 68 -0.01 22.63 -2.70
N ASN A 69 -0.52 21.65 -1.95
CA ASN A 69 0.19 20.42 -1.61
C ASN A 69 -0.66 19.19 -1.92
N PRO A 70 -0.07 18.15 -2.46
CA PRO A 70 -0.74 16.88 -2.68
C PRO A 70 -0.84 16.06 -1.39
N ARG A 71 -1.67 15.02 -1.41
CA ARG A 71 -1.82 14.00 -0.37
C ARG A 71 -1.71 12.60 -0.96
N LEU A 72 -1.23 11.66 -0.18
CA LEU A 72 -1.39 10.24 -0.46
C LEU A 72 -2.83 9.83 -0.22
N ALA A 73 -3.38 9.01 -1.10
CA ALA A 73 -4.65 8.32 -0.93
C ALA A 73 -4.50 6.84 -1.30
N ILE A 74 -5.05 5.97 -0.47
CA ILE A 74 -5.12 4.53 -0.68
C ILE A 74 -6.55 4.11 -0.39
N ILE A 75 -7.17 3.34 -1.29
CA ILE A 75 -8.52 2.79 -1.12
C ILE A 75 -8.45 1.30 -1.41
N ARG A 76 -9.04 0.49 -0.52
CA ARG A 76 -9.07 -0.97 -0.63
C ARG A 76 -10.42 -1.52 -0.22
N SER A 77 -10.70 -2.75 -0.62
CA SER A 77 -11.81 -3.51 -0.03
C SER A 77 -11.65 -3.62 1.49
N VAL A 78 -12.75 -3.62 2.23
CA VAL A 78 -12.76 -3.89 3.69
C VAL A 78 -12.15 -5.26 4.02
N LEU A 79 -12.10 -6.19 3.07
CA LEU A 79 -11.43 -7.49 3.24
C LEU A 79 -9.91 -7.38 3.42
N ASP A 80 -9.32 -6.24 3.04
CA ASP A 80 -7.90 -5.92 3.22
C ASP A 80 -7.68 -4.86 4.33
N GLU A 81 -8.61 -4.77 5.29
CA GLU A 81 -8.55 -3.81 6.40
C GLU A 81 -7.28 -3.98 7.23
N ASP A 82 -6.91 -5.20 7.59
CA ASP A 82 -5.71 -5.48 8.40
C ASP A 82 -4.43 -5.01 7.68
N TYR A 83 -4.39 -5.15 6.35
CA TYR A 83 -3.28 -4.63 5.55
C TYR A 83 -3.29 -3.08 5.50
N MET A 84 -4.45 -2.46 5.44
CA MET A 84 -4.58 -1.00 5.58
C MET A 84 -4.12 -0.51 6.96
N ILE A 85 -4.43 -1.26 8.03
CA ILE A 85 -3.97 -0.97 9.39
C ILE A 85 -2.44 -1.07 9.46
N TRP A 86 -1.84 -2.11 8.89
CA TRP A 86 -0.39 -2.26 8.80
C TRP A 86 0.27 -1.07 8.09
N GLN A 87 -0.27 -0.65 6.94
CA GLN A 87 0.20 0.53 6.21
C GLN A 87 0.03 1.82 7.02
N TYR A 88 -1.11 1.96 7.71
CA TYR A 88 -1.36 3.12 8.57
C TYR A 88 -0.32 3.25 9.68
N HIS A 89 0.02 2.16 10.37
CA HIS A 89 1.05 2.20 11.42
C HIS A 89 2.40 2.67 10.92
N LYS A 90 2.80 2.27 9.72
CA LYS A 90 4.06 2.73 9.11
C LYS A 90 3.99 4.18 8.61
N LEU A 91 2.82 4.66 8.21
CA LEU A 91 2.59 5.99 7.66
C LEU A 91 1.91 6.96 8.66
N GLN A 92 1.74 6.59 9.92
CA GLN A 92 0.95 7.37 10.89
C GLN A 92 1.44 8.81 11.07
N THR A 93 2.75 9.08 10.96
CA THR A 93 3.31 10.43 11.03
C THR A 93 2.84 11.32 9.88
N LEU A 94 2.50 10.72 8.73
CA LEU A 94 1.99 11.42 7.55
C LEU A 94 0.48 11.59 7.58
N CYS A 95 -0.23 10.78 8.38
CA CYS A 95 -1.70 10.74 8.41
C CYS A 95 -2.25 11.63 9.54
N ALA A 96 -3.28 12.44 9.22
CA ALA A 96 -3.94 13.29 10.22
C ALA A 96 -5.10 12.59 10.93
N SER A 97 -5.68 11.60 10.27
CA SER A 97 -6.82 10.80 10.75
C SER A 97 -6.53 9.34 10.49
N GLY A 98 -7.16 8.48 11.28
CA GLY A 98 -7.13 7.04 11.03
C GLY A 98 -7.84 6.63 9.74
N ILE A 99 -8.02 5.34 9.59
CA ILE A 99 -8.72 4.72 8.47
C ILE A 99 -10.18 5.16 8.47
N LYS A 100 -10.71 5.44 7.29
CA LYS A 100 -12.11 5.77 7.05
C LYS A 100 -12.80 4.63 6.33
N TYR A 101 -14.08 4.43 6.63
CA TYR A 101 -14.92 3.42 6.02
C TYR A 101 -15.91 4.07 5.09
N HIS A 102 -16.05 3.51 3.91
CA HIS A 102 -16.98 3.95 2.88
C HIS A 102 -17.74 2.76 2.32
N SER A 103 -18.98 3.00 1.91
CA SER A 103 -19.74 2.05 1.11
C SER A 103 -20.28 2.74 -0.11
N TYR A 104 -20.39 2.01 -1.21
CA TYR A 104 -21.08 2.47 -2.40
C TYR A 104 -21.87 1.33 -3.02
N PHE A 105 -23.02 1.67 -3.58
CA PHE A 105 -23.88 0.74 -4.29
C PHE A 105 -23.58 0.81 -5.78
N ASP A 106 -23.14 -0.30 -6.36
CA ASP A 106 -22.89 -0.42 -7.80
C ASP A 106 -24.17 -0.93 -8.49
N LYS A 107 -24.85 -0.03 -9.20
CA LYS A 107 -26.10 -0.33 -9.93
C LYS A 107 -25.88 -1.38 -11.02
N ARG A 108 -24.70 -1.48 -11.62
CA ARG A 108 -24.37 -2.43 -12.69
C ARG A 108 -24.34 -3.88 -12.17
N THR A 109 -23.82 -4.08 -10.97
CA THR A 109 -23.70 -5.41 -10.34
C THR A 109 -24.81 -5.68 -9.32
N ASN A 110 -25.64 -4.66 -9.00
CA ASN A 110 -26.67 -4.68 -7.95
C ASN A 110 -26.09 -5.10 -6.58
N LYS A 111 -24.87 -4.62 -6.25
CA LYS A 111 -24.16 -4.98 -5.02
C LYS A 111 -23.67 -3.73 -4.30
N THR A 112 -23.66 -3.80 -2.96
CA THR A 112 -22.99 -2.81 -2.12
C THR A 112 -21.55 -3.28 -1.82
N TYR A 113 -20.58 -2.42 -2.09
CA TYR A 113 -19.18 -2.64 -1.80
C TYR A 113 -18.78 -1.79 -0.60
N TYR A 114 -17.98 -2.39 0.28
CA TYR A 114 -17.44 -1.73 1.47
C TYR A 114 -15.95 -1.56 1.31
N ASN A 115 -15.46 -0.34 1.51
CA ASN A 115 -14.07 0.03 1.33
C ASN A 115 -13.50 0.69 2.58
N VAL A 116 -12.21 0.53 2.78
CA VAL A 116 -11.39 1.27 3.73
C VAL A 116 -10.49 2.24 2.97
N GLN A 117 -10.30 3.42 3.53
CA GLN A 117 -9.50 4.49 2.94
C GLN A 117 -8.51 5.04 3.95
N LEU A 118 -7.26 5.20 3.52
CA LEU A 118 -6.22 5.93 4.23
C LEU A 118 -5.85 7.18 3.42
N GLN A 119 -5.77 8.32 4.10
CA GLN A 119 -5.32 9.57 3.49
C GLN A 119 -4.27 10.24 4.37
N SER A 120 -3.18 10.68 3.76
CA SER A 120 -2.23 11.54 4.45
C SER A 120 -2.74 12.98 4.56
N ARG A 121 -2.03 13.79 5.34
CA ARG A 121 -2.14 15.25 5.24
C ARG A 121 -1.67 15.70 3.85
N ALA A 122 -2.17 16.85 3.40
CA ALA A 122 -1.59 17.53 2.25
C ALA A 122 -0.26 18.17 2.67
N MET A 123 0.86 17.77 2.08
CA MET A 123 2.20 18.14 2.55
C MET A 123 3.14 18.44 1.37
N SER A 124 3.98 19.46 1.54
CA SER A 124 4.97 19.84 0.51
C SER A 124 5.97 18.74 0.21
N VAL A 125 6.35 17.92 1.21
CA VAL A 125 7.28 16.80 1.02
C VAL A 125 6.75 15.73 0.04
N LEU A 126 5.42 15.57 -0.08
CA LEU A 126 4.82 14.68 -1.07
C LEU A 126 4.84 15.25 -2.49
N LYS A 127 5.08 16.56 -2.65
CA LYS A 127 5.16 17.17 -3.97
C LYS A 127 6.34 16.62 -4.77
N ALA A 128 7.52 16.53 -4.17
CA ALA A 128 8.70 15.97 -4.83
C ALA A 128 8.47 14.53 -5.30
N ILE A 129 7.81 13.70 -4.47
CA ILE A 129 7.47 12.32 -4.83
C ILE A 129 6.47 12.33 -5.98
N ARG A 130 5.43 13.17 -5.89
CA ARG A 130 4.44 13.27 -6.95
C ARG A 130 5.06 13.72 -8.28
N ASP A 131 5.86 14.78 -8.26
CA ASP A 131 6.48 15.34 -9.47
C ASP A 131 7.40 14.32 -10.15
N ARG A 132 7.98 13.40 -9.39
CA ARG A 132 8.80 12.30 -9.89
C ARG A 132 7.97 11.14 -10.48
N TRP A 133 6.76 10.87 -9.92
CA TRP A 133 5.90 9.76 -10.30
C TRP A 133 4.78 10.11 -11.28
N TYR A 134 4.62 11.38 -11.64
CA TYR A 134 3.53 11.82 -12.51
C TYR A 134 4.02 12.81 -13.56
N GLN A 135 3.64 12.55 -14.81
CA GLN A 135 3.77 13.46 -15.93
C GLN A 135 2.38 13.76 -16.49
N ASN A 136 2.01 15.03 -16.61
CA ASN A 136 0.68 15.44 -17.12
C ASN A 136 -0.49 14.71 -16.41
N ASN A 137 -0.39 14.54 -15.08
CA ASN A 137 -1.32 13.79 -14.23
C ASN A 137 -1.42 12.28 -14.52
N THR A 138 -0.63 11.75 -15.43
CA THR A 138 -0.49 10.30 -15.66
C THR A 138 0.63 9.77 -14.78
N LYS A 139 0.39 8.64 -14.09
CA LYS A 139 1.41 7.97 -13.30
C LYS A 139 2.46 7.37 -14.25
N ILE A 140 3.72 7.58 -13.96
CA ILE A 140 4.88 7.09 -14.74
C ILE A 140 5.87 6.39 -13.81
N ILE A 141 6.74 5.55 -14.36
CA ILE A 141 7.84 4.93 -13.62
C ILE A 141 9.06 5.86 -13.64
N PRO A 142 9.57 6.30 -12.47
CA PRO A 142 10.79 7.11 -12.43
C PRO A 142 12.01 6.31 -12.86
N LEU A 143 12.86 6.88 -13.72
CA LEU A 143 14.05 6.22 -14.26
C LEU A 143 15.14 5.95 -13.18
N ASP A 144 15.06 6.62 -12.05
CA ASP A 144 15.95 6.43 -10.90
C ASP A 144 15.37 5.46 -9.84
N LEU A 145 14.25 4.78 -10.15
CA LEU A 145 13.64 3.79 -9.26
C LEU A 145 14.64 2.66 -8.98
N LYS A 146 14.78 2.31 -7.72
CA LYS A 146 15.53 1.15 -7.25
C LYS A 146 14.59 0.21 -6.52
N LEU A 147 14.65 -1.07 -6.84
CA LEU A 147 13.85 -2.06 -6.13
C LEU A 147 14.53 -2.45 -4.83
N THR A 148 13.77 -2.41 -3.73
CA THR A 148 14.17 -2.95 -2.42
C THR A 148 13.19 -4.03 -2.00
N PRO A 149 13.50 -4.86 -0.99
CA PRO A 149 12.55 -5.84 -0.48
C PRO A 149 11.21 -5.20 -0.08
N LEU A 150 11.21 -4.03 0.57
CA LEU A 150 9.98 -3.37 1.01
C LEU A 150 9.16 -2.82 -0.16
N ILE A 151 9.80 -2.25 -1.17
CA ILE A 151 9.12 -1.79 -2.40
C ILE A 151 8.47 -2.99 -3.11
N CYS A 152 9.21 -4.07 -3.30
CA CYS A 152 8.71 -5.30 -3.93
C CYS A 152 7.58 -5.93 -3.11
N LEU A 153 7.68 -5.95 -1.78
CA LEU A 153 6.65 -6.44 -0.88
C LEU A 153 5.33 -5.70 -1.07
N VAL A 154 5.38 -4.36 -0.97
CA VAL A 154 4.17 -3.53 -1.09
C VAL A 154 3.55 -3.68 -2.47
N TRP A 155 4.37 -3.61 -3.52
CA TRP A 155 3.93 -3.84 -4.89
C TRP A 155 3.27 -5.21 -5.06
N PHE A 156 3.87 -6.28 -4.52
CA PHE A 156 3.27 -7.62 -4.56
C PHE A 156 1.97 -7.71 -3.76
N CYS A 157 1.91 -7.11 -2.58
CA CYS A 157 0.69 -7.09 -1.78
C CYS A 157 -0.45 -6.38 -2.48
N ASP A 158 -0.16 -5.33 -3.26
CA ASP A 158 -1.14 -4.61 -4.06
C ASP A 158 -1.51 -5.42 -5.32
N ASP A 159 -0.59 -5.57 -6.23
CA ASP A 159 -0.80 -6.01 -7.61
C ASP A 159 -0.19 -7.37 -7.96
N GLY A 160 0.44 -8.04 -6.99
CA GLY A 160 1.08 -9.33 -7.21
C GLY A 160 0.14 -10.51 -7.01
N SER A 161 0.40 -11.58 -7.74
CA SER A 161 -0.25 -12.88 -7.54
C SER A 161 0.66 -14.04 -7.93
N ILE A 162 0.44 -15.18 -7.26
CA ILE A 162 1.05 -16.46 -7.63
C ILE A 162 0.00 -17.31 -8.34
N ILE A 163 0.34 -17.77 -9.53
CA ILE A 163 -0.53 -18.59 -10.37
C ILE A 163 0.08 -19.99 -10.47
N HIS A 164 -0.71 -21.01 -10.13
CA HIS A 164 -0.33 -22.42 -10.31
C HIS A 164 -0.94 -22.93 -11.61
N ARG A 165 -0.09 -23.31 -12.57
CA ARG A 165 -0.51 -23.93 -13.81
C ARG A 165 -0.30 -25.46 -13.73
N ASN A 166 -1.41 -26.23 -13.78
CA ASN A 166 -1.40 -27.71 -13.92
C ASN A 166 -0.50 -28.45 -12.91
N LYS A 167 -0.51 -28.05 -11.63
CA LYS A 167 0.27 -28.66 -10.52
C LYS A 167 1.80 -28.74 -10.74
N LYS A 168 2.32 -28.29 -11.89
CA LYS A 168 3.74 -28.44 -12.25
C LYS A 168 4.52 -27.14 -12.41
N ALA A 169 3.84 -26.02 -12.67
CA ALA A 169 4.50 -24.74 -12.87
C ALA A 169 3.86 -23.66 -11.98
N THR A 170 4.69 -22.86 -11.39
CA THR A 170 4.30 -21.67 -10.62
C THR A 170 4.77 -20.44 -11.38
N GLU A 171 3.93 -19.46 -11.53
CA GLU A 171 4.23 -18.21 -12.19
C GLU A 171 3.93 -17.05 -11.24
N LEU A 172 4.86 -16.12 -11.12
CA LEU A 172 4.59 -14.81 -10.51
C LEU A 172 3.96 -13.91 -11.57
N LYS A 173 2.87 -13.24 -11.23
CA LYS A 173 2.27 -12.15 -12.03
C LYS A 173 2.30 -10.87 -11.21
N LEU A 174 2.82 -9.78 -11.80
CA LEU A 174 2.69 -8.43 -11.30
C LEU A 174 1.82 -7.65 -12.29
N SER A 175 0.70 -7.12 -11.83
CA SER A 175 -0.27 -6.41 -12.67
C SER A 175 0.22 -4.97 -12.89
N THR A 176 0.79 -4.72 -14.07
CA THR A 176 1.37 -3.42 -14.47
C THR A 176 0.58 -2.78 -15.60
N HIS A 177 -0.71 -3.07 -15.68
CA HIS A 177 -1.59 -2.67 -16.79
C HIS A 177 -1.70 -1.14 -17.01
N GLY A 178 -1.41 -0.37 -15.96
CA GLY A 178 -1.45 1.10 -16.02
C GLY A 178 -0.18 1.75 -16.60
N PHE A 179 0.87 0.97 -16.90
CA PHE A 179 2.15 1.46 -17.38
C PHE A 179 2.38 1.11 -18.86
N SER A 180 3.15 1.94 -19.55
CA SER A 180 3.48 1.74 -20.99
C SER A 180 4.35 0.49 -21.19
N PHE A 181 4.54 0.10 -22.45
CA PHE A 181 5.45 -1.00 -22.79
C PHE A 181 6.89 -0.71 -22.36
N GLU A 182 7.38 0.51 -22.61
CA GLU A 182 8.72 0.96 -22.25
C GLU A 182 8.95 0.97 -20.75
N GLU A 183 7.94 1.41 -19.98
CA GLU A 183 7.98 1.36 -18.51
C GLU A 183 7.98 -0.09 -17.99
N ASN A 184 7.23 -0.99 -18.62
CA ASN A 184 7.28 -2.41 -18.31
C ASN A 184 8.64 -3.04 -18.65
N LEU A 185 9.29 -2.64 -19.77
CA LEU A 185 10.66 -3.06 -20.10
C LEU A 185 11.65 -2.62 -19.04
N PHE A 186 11.52 -1.38 -18.58
CA PHE A 186 12.37 -0.85 -17.51
C PHE A 186 12.19 -1.62 -16.20
N LEU A 187 10.95 -1.88 -15.77
CA LEU A 187 10.66 -2.67 -14.56
C LEU A 187 11.21 -4.09 -14.68
N VAL A 188 11.07 -4.75 -15.82
CA VAL A 188 11.65 -6.07 -16.09
C VAL A 188 13.17 -6.03 -15.97
N SER A 189 13.82 -5.00 -16.51
CA SER A 189 15.28 -4.84 -16.38
C SER A 189 15.72 -4.70 -14.93
N LEU A 190 14.99 -3.92 -14.12
CA LEU A 190 15.26 -3.77 -12.69
C LEU A 190 15.11 -5.11 -11.94
N LEU A 191 14.00 -5.85 -12.19
CA LEU A 191 13.75 -7.15 -11.56
C LEU A 191 14.83 -8.18 -11.94
N ASN A 192 15.21 -8.26 -13.23
CA ASN A 192 16.24 -9.18 -13.71
C ASN A 192 17.61 -8.85 -13.13
N ASN A 193 17.93 -7.56 -13.00
CA ASN A 193 19.19 -7.12 -12.42
C ASN A 193 19.26 -7.36 -10.92
N GLU A 194 18.17 -7.12 -10.19
CA GLU A 194 18.14 -7.28 -8.73
C GLU A 194 18.08 -8.76 -8.32
N LEU A 195 17.21 -9.55 -8.96
CA LEU A 195 16.93 -10.92 -8.54
C LEU A 195 17.75 -11.97 -9.31
N LYS A 196 18.48 -11.57 -10.35
CA LYS A 196 19.28 -12.46 -11.23
C LYS A 196 18.45 -13.61 -11.83
N GLU A 197 17.19 -13.32 -12.12
CA GLU A 197 16.23 -14.28 -12.67
C GLU A 197 15.50 -13.65 -13.87
N ASN A 198 14.76 -14.49 -14.61
CA ASN A 198 14.18 -14.08 -15.90
C ASN A 198 12.70 -13.72 -15.74
N PHE A 199 12.43 -12.44 -15.66
CA PHE A 199 11.11 -11.84 -15.78
C PHE A 199 10.87 -11.39 -17.22
N ARG A 200 9.62 -11.39 -17.65
CA ARG A 200 9.23 -11.02 -19.01
C ARG A 200 7.93 -10.22 -19.02
N ILE A 201 7.72 -9.45 -20.07
CA ILE A 201 6.44 -8.80 -20.35
C ILE A 201 5.51 -9.83 -21.00
N CYS A 202 4.28 -9.86 -20.53
CA CYS A 202 3.18 -10.58 -21.15
C CYS A 202 2.06 -9.62 -21.50
N LYS A 203 1.23 -9.98 -22.47
CA LYS A 203 0.07 -9.19 -22.89
C LYS A 203 -1.23 -9.86 -22.41
N ASP A 204 -2.16 -9.05 -21.95
CA ASP A 204 -3.51 -9.44 -21.57
C ASP A 204 -4.49 -8.45 -22.21
N ALA A 205 -5.24 -8.90 -23.22
CA ALA A 205 -6.04 -8.04 -24.09
C ALA A 205 -5.19 -6.89 -24.69
N SER A 206 -5.45 -5.64 -24.29
CA SER A 206 -4.72 -4.46 -24.78
C SER A 206 -3.58 -4.01 -23.87
N ASN A 207 -3.44 -4.62 -22.68
CA ASN A 207 -2.52 -4.13 -21.64
C ASN A 207 -1.35 -5.10 -21.43
N PHE A 208 -0.32 -4.62 -20.72
CA PHE A 208 0.86 -5.38 -20.38
C PHE A 208 0.88 -5.74 -18.89
N TYR A 209 1.52 -6.85 -18.55
CA TYR A 209 1.85 -7.24 -17.20
C TYR A 209 3.19 -7.96 -17.16
N ILE A 210 3.81 -8.03 -16.00
CA ILE A 210 5.08 -8.72 -15.80
C ILE A 210 4.82 -10.12 -15.27
N ALA A 211 5.47 -11.11 -15.89
CA ALA A 211 5.44 -12.50 -15.45
C ALA A 211 6.84 -13.00 -15.15
N GLY A 212 6.97 -13.75 -14.04
CA GLY A 212 8.19 -14.47 -13.66
C GLY A 212 7.97 -15.98 -13.73
N SER A 213 8.97 -16.70 -14.26
CA SER A 213 8.99 -18.17 -14.25
C SER A 213 8.95 -18.70 -12.81
N THR A 214 8.86 -20.03 -12.62
CA THR A 214 8.92 -20.66 -11.28
C THR A 214 10.19 -20.26 -10.52
N LYS A 215 11.36 -20.20 -11.17
CA LYS A 215 12.61 -19.74 -10.54
C LYS A 215 12.53 -18.28 -10.12
N ALA A 216 12.06 -17.42 -11.02
CA ALA A 216 11.86 -16.00 -10.75
C ALA A 216 10.84 -15.77 -9.63
N ALA A 217 9.74 -16.54 -9.59
CA ALA A 217 8.76 -16.50 -8.51
C ALA A 217 9.38 -16.85 -7.15
N ILE A 218 10.18 -17.91 -7.10
CA ILE A 218 10.89 -18.33 -5.88
C ILE A 218 11.90 -17.26 -5.43
N ALA A 219 12.69 -16.71 -6.35
CA ALA A 219 13.66 -15.66 -6.03
C ALA A 219 12.96 -14.41 -5.49
N PHE A 220 11.87 -13.98 -6.14
CA PHE A 220 11.08 -12.83 -5.71
C PHE A 220 10.49 -13.03 -4.30
N ILE A 221 9.90 -14.20 -4.05
CA ILE A 221 9.31 -14.51 -2.75
C ILE A 221 10.39 -14.55 -1.66
N LYS A 222 11.55 -15.19 -1.92
CA LYS A 222 12.68 -15.16 -0.97
C LYS A 222 13.14 -13.74 -0.64
N TYR A 223 13.12 -12.86 -1.63
CA TYR A 223 13.53 -11.47 -1.48
C TYR A 223 12.63 -10.68 -0.52
N ILE A 224 11.33 -11.00 -0.45
CA ILE A 224 10.35 -10.31 0.38
C ILE A 224 9.91 -11.08 1.63
N ASP A 225 10.23 -12.37 1.78
CA ASP A 225 9.64 -13.26 2.79
C ASP A 225 9.90 -12.82 4.24
N ASN A 226 11.11 -12.36 4.54
CA ASN A 226 11.50 -11.96 5.90
C ASN A 226 10.72 -10.76 6.45
N ILE A 227 10.11 -9.96 5.58
CA ILE A 227 9.37 -8.74 5.94
C ILE A 227 7.88 -8.86 5.60
N PHE A 228 7.43 -10.06 5.20
CA PHE A 228 6.06 -10.28 4.73
C PHE A 228 5.05 -10.16 5.88
N PRO A 229 4.05 -9.26 5.79
CA PRO A 229 3.10 -9.03 6.87
C PRO A 229 2.13 -10.21 7.01
N GLU A 230 1.88 -10.63 8.24
CA GLU A 230 0.98 -11.75 8.54
C GLU A 230 -0.46 -11.51 8.05
N CYS A 231 -0.91 -10.25 8.09
CA CYS A 231 -2.22 -9.85 7.59
C CYS A 231 -2.44 -10.14 6.09
N MET A 232 -1.36 -10.41 5.32
CA MET A 232 -1.44 -10.80 3.91
C MET A 232 -1.16 -12.30 3.69
N SER A 233 -1.32 -13.14 4.72
CA SER A 233 -1.12 -14.61 4.66
C SER A 233 -1.87 -15.27 3.50
N ARG A 234 -3.06 -14.77 3.12
CA ARG A 234 -3.81 -15.26 1.95
C ARG A 234 -3.02 -15.22 0.64
N LYS A 235 -2.07 -14.29 0.50
CA LYS A 235 -1.14 -14.25 -0.63
C LYS A 235 0.06 -15.17 -0.40
N SER A 236 0.55 -15.29 0.85
CA SER A 236 1.70 -16.13 1.18
C SER A 236 1.37 -17.63 1.15
N ASP A 237 0.17 -18.03 1.52
CA ASP A 237 -0.23 -19.45 1.57
C ASP A 237 -0.16 -20.10 0.19
N LYS A 238 -0.35 -19.32 -0.88
CA LYS A 238 -0.23 -19.81 -2.25
C LYS A 238 1.18 -20.30 -2.60
N TRP A 239 2.25 -19.68 -2.08
CA TRP A 239 3.61 -20.15 -2.37
C TRP A 239 4.14 -21.13 -1.32
N ARG A 240 3.66 -21.05 -0.07
CA ARG A 240 4.03 -22.01 0.99
C ARG A 240 3.61 -23.44 0.67
N SER A 241 2.61 -23.60 -0.20
CA SER A 241 2.17 -24.91 -0.70
C SER A 241 3.07 -25.49 -1.79
N ILE A 242 4.07 -24.77 -2.29
CA ILE A 242 5.00 -25.26 -3.31
C ILE A 242 6.01 -26.21 -2.66
N LYS A 243 6.11 -27.46 -3.16
CA LYS A 243 7.03 -28.49 -2.63
C LYS A 243 8.49 -28.03 -2.53
N LEU A 244 8.93 -27.12 -3.41
CA LEU A 244 10.28 -26.53 -3.41
C LEU A 244 10.53 -25.59 -2.22
N TRP A 245 9.48 -25.08 -1.57
CA TRP A 245 9.58 -24.22 -0.40
C TRP A 245 9.88 -24.99 0.89
N ASN A 246 9.50 -26.26 0.97
CA ASN A 246 9.68 -27.09 2.16
C ASN A 246 11.15 -27.39 2.51
N GLY A 247 12.12 -27.01 1.66
CA GLY A 247 13.55 -27.09 1.93
C GLY A 247 14.19 -25.81 2.49
N ILE A 248 13.43 -24.72 2.62
CA ILE A 248 13.94 -23.44 3.13
C ILE A 248 13.56 -23.32 4.60
N GLN A 249 14.57 -23.35 5.48
CA GLN A 249 14.37 -23.16 6.92
C GLN A 249 13.71 -21.80 7.20
N ARG A 250 12.66 -21.79 8.02
CA ARG A 250 11.97 -20.59 8.50
C ARG A 250 12.98 -19.74 9.28
N GLY A 251 13.14 -18.49 8.93
CA GLY A 251 13.90 -17.53 9.70
C GLY A 251 13.32 -17.35 11.12
N PRO A 252 14.12 -16.84 12.09
CA PRO A 252 13.84 -16.87 13.54
C PRO A 252 12.65 -16.04 14.02
N TYR A 253 11.95 -15.31 13.17
CA TYR A 253 10.85 -14.39 13.55
C TYR A 253 9.49 -15.05 13.81
N HIS A 254 9.37 -16.38 13.69
CA HIS A 254 8.09 -17.10 13.91
C HIS A 254 7.82 -17.48 15.38
N LYS A 255 8.63 -17.03 16.35
CA LYS A 255 8.52 -17.41 17.77
C LYS A 255 8.30 -16.25 18.75
N MET A 256 7.80 -15.11 18.31
CA MET A 256 7.49 -14.03 19.23
C MET A 256 6.08 -13.47 19.00
N ILE A 257 5.05 -14.27 19.20
CA ILE A 257 3.73 -13.81 19.69
C ILE A 257 3.01 -15.07 20.20
N LEU A 258 3.11 -15.32 21.49
CA LEU A 258 2.12 -15.96 22.35
C LEU A 258 1.85 -14.99 23.47
#